data_2c14913c202c4c692a584bc1263a9148
#
_entry.id   2c14913c202c4c692a584bc1263a9148
#
_cell.length_a   1.000
_cell.length_b   1.000
_cell.length_c   1.000
_cell.angle_alpha   90.00
_cell.angle_beta   90.00
_cell.angle_gamma   90.00
#
_symmetry.space_group_name_H-M   'P 1'
#
loop_
_entity.id
_entity.type
_entity.pdbx_description
1 polymer ?
#
loop_
_entity_poly.entity_id
_entity_poly.type
_entity_poly.pdbx_seq_one_letter_code
_entity_poly.pdbx_strand_id
1 'polypeptide(L)'
;DSIHGEVVMRNQCIQLSDLELRSSAANMSTTALYRATDTTKAYAGFALQMHDIRIDSLVGLIPSLDTLFPMLRSFEGLVDFHIAADSWLDSAMNIDLPTLRAAAYLDGRDLVLMDGETFAEISKMLMFKNKKRNMIDSISVDLMVKDGTIEIFPFLVEIDRYKAAVGGQHNIDMTFKYHISILKSPLPFRAGVDISGNLDKMKFRITK
;
A
#
# COMPACT_ATOMS: atom_id res chain seq x y z
N ASP A 1 -21.74 14.84 -9.99
CA ASP A 1 -21.51 13.63 -9.19
C ASP A 1 -22.61 12.62 -9.51
N SER A 2 -22.26 11.37 -9.74
CA SER A 2 -23.20 10.30 -10.01
C SER A 2 -22.82 9.05 -9.20
N ILE A 3 -23.82 8.31 -8.75
CA ILE A 3 -23.67 7.03 -8.08
C ILE A 3 -24.58 6.04 -8.77
N HIS A 4 -24.01 4.91 -9.18
CA HIS A 4 -24.72 3.78 -9.76
C HIS A 4 -24.27 2.50 -9.08
N GLY A 5 -25.17 1.55 -8.91
CA GLY A 5 -24.83 0.24 -8.36
C GLY A 5 -26.08 -0.59 -8.12
N GLU A 6 -25.89 -1.87 -7.90
CA GLU A 6 -26.94 -2.82 -7.56
C GLU A 6 -26.66 -3.48 -6.22
N VAL A 7 -27.68 -3.56 -5.37
CA VAL A 7 -27.62 -4.31 -4.10
C VAL A 7 -28.60 -5.45 -4.14
N VAL A 8 -28.12 -6.67 -3.98
CA VAL A 8 -28.92 -7.89 -3.90
C VAL A 8 -28.82 -8.51 -2.52
N MET A 9 -29.96 -8.75 -1.90
CA MET A 9 -30.02 -9.39 -0.57
C MET A 9 -30.83 -10.69 -0.69
N ARG A 10 -30.17 -11.83 -0.45
CA ARG A 10 -30.79 -13.17 -0.49
C ARG A 10 -30.09 -14.13 0.46
N ASN A 11 -30.84 -14.94 1.19
CA ASN A 11 -30.32 -16.08 1.94
C ASN A 11 -29.09 -15.73 2.82
N GLN A 12 -29.20 -14.71 3.66
CA GLN A 12 -28.12 -14.23 4.55
C GLN A 12 -26.88 -13.71 3.78
N CYS A 13 -27.04 -13.38 2.52
CA CYS A 13 -26.00 -12.83 1.68
C CYS A 13 -26.42 -11.43 1.20
N ILE A 14 -25.52 -10.48 1.30
CA ILE A 14 -25.62 -9.14 0.71
C ILE A 14 -24.52 -9.03 -0.32
N GLN A 15 -24.90 -8.74 -1.54
CA GLN A 15 -23.97 -8.48 -2.63
C GLN A 15 -24.20 -7.08 -3.15
N LEU A 16 -23.12 -6.32 -3.21
CA LEU A 16 -23.03 -5.04 -3.88
C LEU A 16 -22.29 -5.25 -5.19
N SER A 17 -22.95 -4.94 -6.30
CA SER A 17 -22.35 -5.09 -7.63
C SER A 17 -22.19 -3.72 -8.29
N ASP A 18 -21.00 -3.50 -8.84
CA ASP A 18 -20.67 -2.39 -9.72
C ASP A 18 -21.11 -1.02 -9.17
N LEU A 19 -20.85 -0.77 -7.86
CA LEU A 19 -21.07 0.57 -7.32
C LEU A 19 -20.00 1.51 -7.89
N GLU A 20 -20.43 2.38 -8.80
CA GLU A 20 -19.59 3.43 -9.36
C GLU A 20 -19.90 4.76 -8.69
N LEU A 21 -18.86 5.44 -8.24
CA LEU A 21 -18.89 6.82 -7.77
C LEU A 21 -18.00 7.66 -8.69
N ARG A 22 -18.57 8.69 -9.30
CA ARG A 22 -17.83 9.68 -10.09
C ARG A 22 -18.04 11.05 -9.50
N SER A 23 -16.95 11.68 -9.11
CA SER A 23 -16.93 13.04 -8.58
C SER A 23 -15.69 13.79 -9.03
N SER A 24 -15.66 15.09 -8.80
CA SER A 24 -14.45 15.91 -9.04
C SER A 24 -13.28 15.54 -8.12
N ALA A 25 -13.55 14.81 -7.03
CA ALA A 25 -12.54 14.43 -6.05
C ALA A 25 -11.99 13.00 -6.26
N ALA A 26 -12.79 12.10 -6.83
CA ALA A 26 -12.39 10.71 -7.06
C ALA A 26 -13.32 10.01 -8.05
N ASN A 27 -12.75 9.09 -8.84
CA ASN A 27 -13.47 8.10 -9.62
C ASN A 27 -13.22 6.75 -8.97
N MET A 28 -14.30 6.10 -8.52
CA MET A 28 -14.22 4.88 -7.74
C MET A 28 -15.23 3.87 -8.25
N SER A 29 -14.85 2.61 -8.32
CA SER A 29 -15.77 1.49 -8.47
C SER A 29 -15.50 0.43 -7.40
N THR A 30 -16.56 -0.19 -6.89
CA THR A 30 -16.44 -1.22 -5.87
C THR A 30 -17.50 -2.31 -6.02
N THR A 31 -17.10 -3.53 -5.71
CA THR A 31 -17.98 -4.66 -5.48
C THR A 31 -17.75 -5.16 -4.06
N ALA A 32 -18.78 -5.67 -3.41
CA ALA A 32 -18.64 -6.24 -2.08
C ALA A 32 -19.57 -7.43 -1.89
N LEU A 33 -19.16 -8.35 -1.05
CA LEU A 33 -19.93 -9.52 -0.65
C LEU A 33 -19.88 -9.64 0.87
N TYR A 34 -21.03 -9.79 1.48
CA TYR A 34 -21.16 -10.21 2.87
C TYR A 34 -22.04 -11.45 2.93
N ARG A 35 -21.61 -12.46 3.66
CA ARG A 35 -22.34 -13.70 3.88
C ARG A 35 -22.29 -14.13 5.33
N ALA A 36 -23.42 -14.09 6.02
CA ALA A 36 -23.55 -14.70 7.32
C ALA A 36 -23.61 -16.23 7.13
N THR A 37 -22.73 -16.97 7.80
CA THR A 37 -22.69 -18.44 7.74
C THR A 37 -23.48 -19.04 8.88
N ASP A 38 -23.40 -18.41 10.05
CA ASP A 38 -24.17 -18.72 11.25
C ASP A 38 -24.26 -17.47 12.13
N THR A 39 -24.71 -17.62 13.38
CA THR A 39 -24.84 -16.49 14.32
C THR A 39 -23.50 -15.99 14.86
N THR A 40 -22.40 -16.66 14.58
CA THR A 40 -21.08 -16.36 15.18
C THR A 40 -20.01 -15.99 14.16
N LYS A 41 -20.22 -16.33 12.89
CA LYS A 41 -19.23 -16.09 11.83
C LYS A 41 -19.88 -15.55 10.55
N ALA A 42 -19.23 -14.59 9.96
CA ALA A 42 -19.56 -14.09 8.65
C ALA A 42 -18.31 -14.04 7.75
N TYR A 43 -18.51 -14.11 6.47
CA TYR A 43 -17.48 -13.89 5.48
C TYR A 43 -17.75 -12.57 4.76
N ALA A 44 -16.73 -11.75 4.61
CA ALA A 44 -16.80 -10.51 3.86
C ALA A 44 -15.66 -10.41 2.85
N GLY A 45 -15.96 -9.88 1.70
CA GLY A 45 -14.97 -9.56 0.69
C GLY A 45 -15.37 -8.33 -0.10
N PHE A 46 -14.40 -7.63 -0.64
CA PHE A 46 -14.62 -6.49 -1.52
C PHE A 46 -13.50 -6.34 -2.54
N ALA A 47 -13.82 -5.70 -3.65
CA ALA A 47 -12.86 -5.18 -4.59
C ALA A 47 -13.13 -3.70 -4.80
N LEU A 48 -12.10 -2.87 -4.73
CA LEU A 48 -12.17 -1.43 -4.86
C LEU A 48 -11.14 -0.98 -5.89
N GLN A 49 -11.57 -0.14 -6.82
CA GLN A 49 -10.72 0.51 -7.82
C GLN A 49 -10.91 2.01 -7.68
N MET A 50 -9.83 2.74 -7.63
CA MET A 50 -9.81 4.20 -7.60
C MET A 50 -8.83 4.71 -8.65
N HIS A 51 -9.25 5.70 -9.42
CA HIS A 51 -8.44 6.31 -10.47
C HIS A 51 -8.20 7.78 -10.17
N ASP A 52 -6.98 8.24 -10.47
CA ASP A 52 -6.54 9.62 -10.30
C ASP A 52 -6.80 10.17 -8.88
N ILE A 53 -6.62 9.32 -7.86
CA ILE A 53 -6.82 9.74 -6.48
C ILE A 53 -5.53 10.33 -5.89
N ARG A 54 -5.65 11.39 -5.12
CA ARG A 54 -4.54 11.93 -4.35
C ARG A 54 -4.16 10.97 -3.22
N ILE A 55 -2.87 10.79 -2.97
CA ILE A 55 -2.37 9.88 -1.92
C ILE A 55 -2.92 10.27 -0.53
N ASP A 56 -2.97 11.56 -0.21
CA ASP A 56 -3.54 12.04 1.06
C ASP A 56 -5.03 11.68 1.21
N SER A 57 -5.78 11.75 0.12
CA SER A 57 -7.20 11.34 0.10
C SER A 57 -7.34 9.82 0.23
N LEU A 58 -6.47 9.05 -0.43
CA LEU A 58 -6.45 7.58 -0.31
C LEU A 58 -6.21 7.13 1.14
N VAL A 59 -5.22 7.72 1.81
CA VAL A 59 -4.91 7.45 3.22
C VAL A 59 -6.08 7.84 4.13
N GLY A 60 -6.78 8.93 3.82
CA GLY A 60 -7.97 9.36 4.56
C GLY A 60 -9.17 8.44 4.40
N LEU A 61 -9.34 7.83 3.21
CA LEU A 61 -10.45 6.90 2.92
C LEU A 61 -10.23 5.51 3.53
N ILE A 62 -8.99 5.06 3.65
CA ILE A 62 -8.64 3.75 4.20
C ILE A 62 -7.73 3.97 5.43
N PRO A 63 -8.31 4.20 6.62
CA PRO A 63 -7.54 4.59 7.81
C PRO A 63 -6.42 3.63 8.21
N SER A 64 -6.53 2.34 7.85
CA SER A 64 -5.49 1.36 8.15
C SER A 64 -4.23 1.52 7.28
N LEU A 65 -4.30 2.23 6.16
CA LEU A 65 -3.15 2.39 5.26
C LEU A 65 -2.03 3.20 5.91
N ASP A 66 -2.34 4.20 6.69
CA ASP A 66 -1.34 5.02 7.36
C ASP A 66 -0.63 4.29 8.49
N THR A 67 -1.30 3.34 9.11
CA THR A 67 -0.72 2.48 10.15
C THR A 67 0.14 1.37 9.53
N LEU A 68 -0.38 0.73 8.48
CA LEU A 68 0.34 -0.35 7.79
C LEU A 68 1.49 0.16 6.92
N PHE A 69 1.33 1.34 6.31
CA PHE A 69 2.29 1.94 5.38
C PHE A 69 2.55 3.41 5.70
N PRO A 70 3.19 3.73 6.85
CA PRO A 70 3.44 5.11 7.27
C PRO A 70 4.21 5.93 6.23
N MET A 71 5.00 5.25 5.40
CA MET A 71 5.75 5.87 4.30
C MET A 71 4.87 6.58 3.27
N LEU A 72 3.60 6.16 3.10
CA LEU A 72 2.69 6.79 2.14
C LEU A 72 2.51 8.29 2.42
N ARG A 73 2.58 8.71 3.67
CA ARG A 73 2.53 10.13 4.06
C ARG A 73 3.70 10.97 3.55
N SER A 74 4.78 10.30 3.15
CA SER A 74 5.95 10.97 2.58
C SER A 74 5.79 11.25 1.08
N PHE A 75 4.70 10.82 0.46
CA PHE A 75 4.45 11.04 -0.96
C PHE A 75 3.28 11.99 -1.20
N GLU A 76 3.43 12.85 -2.18
CA GLU A 76 2.35 13.64 -2.77
C GLU A 76 2.20 13.26 -4.23
N GLY A 77 0.98 13.28 -4.75
CA GLY A 77 0.69 13.04 -6.16
C GLY A 77 -0.61 12.30 -6.38
N LEU A 78 -0.83 11.93 -7.63
CA LEU A 78 -1.99 11.16 -8.08
C LEU A 78 -1.59 9.70 -8.26
N VAL A 79 -2.47 8.80 -7.85
CA VAL A 79 -2.28 7.36 -8.00
C VAL A 79 -3.56 6.68 -8.46
N ASP A 80 -3.40 5.60 -9.19
CA ASP A 80 -4.42 4.59 -9.39
C ASP A 80 -4.21 3.52 -8.32
N PHE A 81 -5.28 3.15 -7.65
CA PHE A 81 -5.23 2.18 -6.57
C PHE A 81 -6.30 1.11 -6.77
N HIS A 82 -5.88 -0.14 -6.71
CA HIS A 82 -6.76 -1.31 -6.80
C HIS A 82 -6.51 -2.20 -5.60
N ILE A 83 -7.56 -2.65 -4.95
CA ILE A 83 -7.46 -3.63 -3.88
C ILE A 83 -8.62 -4.62 -3.97
N ALA A 84 -8.33 -5.88 -3.79
CA ALA A 84 -9.30 -6.92 -3.50
C ALA A 84 -8.91 -7.58 -2.18
N ALA A 85 -9.86 -7.71 -1.27
CA ALA A 85 -9.64 -8.30 0.04
C ALA A 85 -10.82 -9.15 0.47
N ASP A 86 -10.54 -10.21 1.21
CA ASP A 86 -11.52 -11.04 1.87
C ASP A 86 -11.04 -11.54 3.22
N SER A 87 -11.98 -11.78 4.13
CA SER A 87 -11.71 -12.30 5.47
C SER A 87 -12.96 -12.90 6.10
N TRP A 88 -12.76 -13.76 7.08
CA TRP A 88 -13.79 -14.08 8.05
C TRP A 88 -13.93 -12.95 9.08
N LEU A 89 -15.13 -12.78 9.58
CA LEU A 89 -15.48 -11.85 10.65
C LEU A 89 -15.95 -12.63 11.87
N ASP A 90 -15.59 -12.13 13.05
CA ASP A 90 -16.09 -12.66 14.31
C ASP A 90 -17.53 -12.20 14.62
N SER A 91 -18.09 -12.61 15.75
CA SER A 91 -19.45 -12.24 16.18
C SER A 91 -19.62 -10.74 16.46
N ALA A 92 -18.55 -10.01 16.68
CA ALA A 92 -18.53 -8.56 16.85
C ALA A 92 -18.22 -7.81 15.54
N MET A 93 -18.18 -8.52 14.39
CA MET A 93 -17.88 -7.99 13.07
C MET A 93 -16.43 -7.49 12.91
N ASN A 94 -15.51 -7.92 13.77
CA ASN A 94 -14.09 -7.63 13.58
C ASN A 94 -13.48 -8.61 12.56
N ILE A 95 -12.50 -8.12 11.83
CA ILE A 95 -11.71 -8.92 10.88
C ILE A 95 -10.90 -9.96 11.65
N ASP A 96 -11.04 -11.22 11.28
CA ASP A 96 -10.17 -12.30 11.72
C ASP A 96 -8.85 -12.25 10.94
N LEU A 97 -7.89 -11.50 11.49
CA LEU A 97 -6.62 -11.17 10.83
C LEU A 97 -5.84 -12.37 10.25
N PRO A 98 -5.77 -13.53 10.92
CA PRO A 98 -5.19 -14.74 10.33
C PRO A 98 -5.86 -15.21 9.03
N THR A 99 -7.11 -14.87 8.81
CA THR A 99 -7.86 -15.25 7.61
C THR A 99 -7.85 -14.19 6.52
N LEU A 100 -7.35 -12.99 6.84
CA LEU A 100 -7.29 -11.87 5.90
C LEU A 100 -6.40 -12.23 4.71
N ARG A 101 -6.98 -12.12 3.53
CA ARG A 101 -6.29 -12.17 2.26
C ARG A 101 -6.56 -10.89 1.50
N ALA A 102 -5.52 -10.32 0.91
CA ALA A 102 -5.69 -9.18 0.04
C ALA A 102 -4.62 -9.18 -1.05
N ALA A 103 -4.97 -8.62 -2.19
CA ALA A 103 -4.03 -8.22 -3.21
C ALA A 103 -4.31 -6.78 -3.58
N ALA A 104 -3.29 -5.95 -3.65
CA ALA A 104 -3.44 -4.57 -4.05
C ALA A 104 -2.34 -4.15 -5.02
N TYR A 105 -2.68 -3.21 -5.86
CA TYR A 105 -1.82 -2.59 -6.85
C TYR A 105 -1.96 -1.07 -6.75
N LEU A 106 -0.83 -0.39 -6.75
CA LEU A 106 -0.74 1.06 -6.77
C LEU A 106 0.15 1.48 -7.92
N ASP A 107 -0.36 2.32 -8.80
CA ASP A 107 0.39 2.96 -9.87
C ASP A 107 0.34 4.47 -9.70
N GLY A 108 1.50 5.09 -9.62
CA GLY A 108 1.64 6.52 -9.45
C GLY A 108 2.58 7.12 -10.47
N ARG A 109 2.25 8.33 -10.92
CA ARG A 109 3.04 9.11 -11.87
C ARG A 109 3.27 10.51 -11.33
N ASP A 110 4.44 11.06 -11.65
CA ASP A 110 4.84 12.42 -11.24
C ASP A 110 4.74 12.62 -9.72
N LEU A 111 5.09 11.58 -8.96
CA LEU A 111 5.02 11.62 -7.51
C LEU A 111 6.13 12.50 -6.95
N VAL A 112 5.82 13.17 -5.85
CA VAL A 112 6.79 13.93 -5.07
C VAL A 112 7.05 13.20 -3.77
N LEU A 113 8.30 12.79 -3.56
CA LEU A 113 8.75 12.28 -2.28
C LEU A 113 9.15 13.47 -1.40
N MET A 114 8.40 13.65 -0.33
CA MET A 114 8.65 14.68 0.68
C MET A 114 9.80 14.30 1.60
N ASP A 115 10.44 15.28 2.20
CA ASP A 115 11.51 15.06 3.17
C ASP A 115 10.95 14.43 4.46
N GLY A 116 11.27 13.16 4.67
CA GLY A 116 10.88 12.38 5.84
C GLY A 116 12.11 11.81 6.55
N GLU A 117 12.02 11.54 7.85
CA GLU A 117 13.12 11.01 8.65
C GLU A 117 13.73 9.72 8.08
N THR A 118 12.87 8.77 7.68
CA THR A 118 13.31 7.50 7.07
C THR A 118 14.07 7.73 5.77
N PHE A 119 13.59 8.65 4.93
CA PHE A 119 14.25 8.98 3.68
C PHE A 119 15.57 9.73 3.92
N ALA A 120 15.63 10.61 4.92
CA ALA A 120 16.85 11.31 5.31
C ALA A 120 17.95 10.33 5.77
N GLU A 121 17.60 9.30 6.52
CA GLU A 121 18.57 8.25 6.92
C GLU A 121 19.05 7.43 5.72
N ILE A 122 18.17 7.01 4.84
CA ILE A 122 18.54 6.30 3.61
C ILE A 122 19.43 7.17 2.72
N SER A 123 19.12 8.45 2.56
CA SER A 123 19.90 9.37 1.73
C SER A 123 21.30 9.62 2.28
N LYS A 124 21.44 9.69 3.61
CA LYS A 124 22.75 9.73 4.28
C LYS A 124 23.58 8.49 3.98
N MET A 125 22.98 7.30 4.15
CA MET A 125 23.69 6.02 3.95
C MET A 125 24.15 5.85 2.49
N LEU A 126 23.33 6.28 1.55
CA LEU A 126 23.60 6.16 0.12
C LEU A 126 24.36 7.37 -0.47
N MET A 127 24.75 8.34 0.37
CA MET A 127 25.48 9.55 -0.03
C MET A 127 24.78 10.32 -1.16
N PHE A 128 23.45 10.27 -1.19
CA PHE A 128 22.73 10.99 -2.21
C PHE A 128 22.23 12.34 -1.67
N LYS A 129 22.24 13.36 -2.54
CA LYS A 129 21.80 14.69 -2.14
C LYS A 129 20.29 14.70 -1.96
N ASN A 130 19.85 14.70 -0.70
CA ASN A 130 18.45 14.92 -0.39
C ASN A 130 18.05 16.34 -0.82
N LYS A 131 17.08 16.46 -1.69
CA LYS A 131 16.40 17.71 -2.05
C LYS A 131 15.12 17.77 -1.22
N LYS A 132 14.65 18.95 -0.88
CA LYS A 132 13.37 19.14 -0.16
C LYS A 132 12.17 18.46 -0.85
N ARG A 133 12.25 18.30 -2.16
CA ARG A 133 11.26 17.61 -2.99
C ARG A 133 12.02 16.79 -4.02
N ASN A 134 11.83 15.50 -4.00
CA ASN A 134 12.39 14.58 -5.00
C ASN A 134 11.25 14.10 -5.89
N MET A 135 11.37 14.29 -7.20
CA MET A 135 10.40 13.79 -8.16
C MET A 135 10.68 12.32 -8.46
N ILE A 136 9.63 11.55 -8.52
CA ILE A 136 9.62 10.16 -8.97
C ILE A 136 8.71 10.09 -10.19
N ASP A 137 9.28 9.77 -11.36
CA ASP A 137 8.56 9.80 -12.64
C ASP A 137 7.39 8.80 -12.64
N SER A 138 7.62 7.60 -12.14
CA SER A 138 6.59 6.58 -11.98
C SER A 138 6.95 5.57 -10.91
N ILE A 139 5.94 5.00 -10.30
CA ILE A 139 6.08 3.91 -9.35
C ILE A 139 4.90 2.95 -9.52
N SER A 140 5.19 1.66 -9.60
CA SER A 140 4.16 0.62 -9.65
C SER A 140 4.47 -0.39 -8.56
N VAL A 141 3.56 -0.57 -7.63
CA VAL A 141 3.73 -1.42 -6.45
C VAL A 141 2.63 -2.46 -6.39
N ASP A 142 3.03 -3.72 -6.41
CA ASP A 142 2.16 -4.84 -6.10
C ASP A 142 2.38 -5.29 -4.66
N LEU A 143 1.31 -5.60 -3.96
CA LEU A 143 1.37 -6.18 -2.63
C LEU A 143 0.35 -7.30 -2.44
N MET A 144 0.66 -8.21 -1.55
CA MET A 144 -0.21 -9.32 -1.16
C MET A 144 -0.24 -9.45 0.37
N VAL A 145 -1.43 -9.67 0.91
CA VAL A 145 -1.64 -9.98 2.33
C VAL A 145 -2.09 -11.42 2.45
N LYS A 146 -1.36 -12.21 3.22
CA LYS A 146 -1.69 -13.60 3.50
C LYS A 146 -1.04 -14.04 4.80
N ASP A 147 -1.78 -14.82 5.60
CA ASP A 147 -1.29 -15.43 6.84
C ASP A 147 -0.62 -14.42 7.78
N GLY A 148 -1.22 -13.23 7.92
CA GLY A 148 -0.72 -12.14 8.78
C GLY A 148 0.54 -11.45 8.27
N THR A 149 0.95 -11.71 7.03
CA THR A 149 2.11 -11.07 6.40
C THR A 149 1.68 -10.28 5.18
N ILE A 150 2.22 -9.08 5.04
CA ILE A 150 2.10 -8.22 3.87
C ILE A 150 3.40 -8.35 3.10
N GLU A 151 3.35 -8.89 1.90
CA GLU A 151 4.48 -8.96 0.98
C GLU A 151 4.38 -7.81 -0.01
N ILE A 152 5.46 -7.04 -0.13
CA ILE A 152 5.62 -5.99 -1.14
C ILE A 152 6.59 -6.52 -2.17
N PHE A 153 6.08 -6.80 -3.37
CA PHE A 153 6.90 -7.30 -4.47
C PHE A 153 7.92 -6.24 -4.91
N PRO A 154 9.09 -6.66 -5.39
CA PRO A 154 10.12 -5.73 -5.81
C PRO A 154 9.63 -4.79 -6.91
N PHE A 155 9.71 -3.49 -6.66
CA PHE A 155 9.37 -2.43 -7.60
C PHE A 155 10.55 -1.47 -7.80
N LEU A 156 10.53 -0.75 -8.92
CA LEU A 156 11.59 0.18 -9.27
C LEU A 156 11.26 1.60 -8.82
N VAL A 157 12.27 2.27 -8.28
CA VAL A 157 12.22 3.70 -7.94
C VAL A 157 13.37 4.40 -8.66
N GLU A 158 13.06 5.45 -9.40
CA GLU A 158 14.05 6.30 -10.04
C GLU A 158 13.96 7.70 -9.44
N ILE A 159 15.07 8.19 -8.90
CA ILE A 159 15.19 9.53 -8.31
C ILE A 159 16.49 10.16 -8.82
N ASP A 160 16.39 11.21 -9.64
CA ASP A 160 17.54 11.88 -10.23
C ASP A 160 18.41 10.87 -11.01
N ARG A 161 19.62 10.60 -10.55
CA ARG A 161 20.57 9.67 -11.20
C ARG A 161 20.62 8.29 -10.56
N TYR A 162 19.76 8.06 -9.57
CA TYR A 162 19.67 6.80 -8.84
C TYR A 162 18.49 5.98 -9.36
N LYS A 163 18.73 4.68 -9.49
CA LYS A 163 17.70 3.68 -9.72
C LYS A 163 17.85 2.59 -8.68
N ALA A 164 16.77 2.26 -8.00
CA ALA A 164 16.74 1.24 -6.98
C ALA A 164 15.58 0.28 -7.19
N ALA A 165 15.75 -0.97 -6.79
CA ALA A 165 14.65 -1.91 -6.58
C ALA A 165 14.38 -1.98 -5.07
N VAL A 166 13.12 -1.86 -4.69
CA VAL A 166 12.66 -1.89 -3.30
C VAL A 166 11.62 -3.00 -3.17
N GLY A 167 11.74 -3.82 -2.14
CA GLY A 167 10.77 -4.86 -1.84
C GLY A 167 10.94 -5.37 -0.41
N GLY A 168 10.00 -6.17 0.08
CA GLY A 168 10.11 -6.70 1.43
C GLY A 168 8.82 -7.22 2.00
N GLN A 169 8.83 -7.41 3.30
CA GLN A 169 7.72 -7.96 4.06
C GLN A 169 7.43 -7.09 5.28
N HIS A 170 6.15 -6.97 5.58
CA HIS A 170 5.64 -6.30 6.75
C HIS A 170 4.63 -7.23 7.45
N ASN A 171 4.84 -7.51 8.71
CA ASN A 171 3.93 -8.34 9.48
C ASN A 171 2.85 -7.46 10.16
N ILE A 172 1.71 -8.05 10.44
CA ILE A 172 0.61 -7.35 11.14
C ILE A 172 1.01 -6.88 12.55
N ASP A 173 2.01 -7.53 13.17
CA ASP A 173 2.61 -7.10 14.45
C ASP A 173 3.54 -5.86 14.32
N MET A 174 3.54 -5.20 13.16
CA MET A 174 4.35 -4.02 12.84
C MET A 174 5.85 -4.28 12.73
N THR A 175 6.29 -5.54 12.70
CA THR A 175 7.67 -5.87 12.34
C THR A 175 7.83 -5.95 10.83
N PHE A 176 8.99 -5.51 10.32
CA PHE A 176 9.22 -5.49 8.88
C PHE A 176 10.67 -5.83 8.51
N LYS A 177 10.82 -6.24 7.25
CA LYS A 177 12.12 -6.44 6.58
C LYS A 177 11.99 -5.94 5.14
N TYR A 178 12.72 -4.89 4.81
CA TYR A 178 12.80 -4.35 3.47
C TYR A 178 14.21 -4.43 2.95
N HIS A 179 14.34 -4.60 1.64
CA HIS A 179 15.61 -4.56 0.94
C HIS A 179 15.56 -3.52 -0.16
N ILE A 180 16.57 -2.67 -0.22
CA ILE A 180 16.79 -1.69 -1.27
C ILE A 180 18.05 -2.07 -2.03
N SER A 181 17.92 -2.47 -3.28
CA SER A 181 19.05 -2.73 -4.17
C SER A 181 19.33 -1.52 -5.04
N ILE A 182 20.50 -0.94 -4.97
CA ILE A 182 20.92 0.16 -5.83
C ILE A 182 21.37 -0.39 -7.18
N LEU A 183 20.56 -0.21 -8.21
CA LEU A 183 20.81 -0.69 -9.57
C LEU A 183 21.68 0.27 -10.37
N LYS A 184 21.50 1.58 -10.14
CA LYS A 184 22.24 2.66 -10.77
C LYS A 184 22.51 3.77 -9.78
N SER A 185 23.74 4.23 -9.71
CA SER A 185 24.14 5.38 -8.90
C SER A 185 25.38 6.04 -9.50
N PRO A 186 25.71 7.28 -9.13
CA PRO A 186 27.00 7.89 -9.47
C PRO A 186 28.17 7.28 -8.71
N LEU A 187 27.95 6.40 -7.77
CA LEU A 187 28.99 5.70 -7.00
C LEU A 187 29.60 4.56 -7.82
N PRO A 188 30.90 4.27 -7.67
CA PRO A 188 31.61 3.26 -8.45
C PRO A 188 31.34 1.82 -7.99
N PHE A 189 30.45 1.62 -7.03
CA PHE A 189 30.12 0.31 -6.48
C PHE A 189 28.62 0.11 -6.37
N ARG A 190 28.19 -1.14 -6.43
CA ARG A 190 26.82 -1.53 -6.13
C ARG A 190 26.67 -1.65 -4.62
N ALA A 191 25.59 -1.15 -4.08
CA ALA A 191 25.25 -1.25 -2.68
C ALA A 191 23.78 -1.59 -2.52
N GLY A 192 23.46 -2.28 -1.44
CA GLY A 192 22.09 -2.49 -1.00
C GLY A 192 21.95 -2.00 0.44
N VAL A 193 20.71 -1.85 0.87
CA VAL A 193 20.35 -1.52 2.25
C VAL A 193 19.25 -2.45 2.72
N ASP A 194 19.54 -3.20 3.78
CA ASP A 194 18.51 -3.92 4.52
C ASP A 194 17.97 -3.01 5.62
N ILE A 195 16.65 -2.90 5.70
CA ILE A 195 15.95 -2.16 6.75
C ILE A 195 15.07 -3.19 7.48
N SER A 196 15.24 -3.30 8.79
CA SER A 196 14.47 -4.26 9.58
C SER A 196 14.15 -3.70 10.97
N GLY A 197 13.15 -4.27 11.61
CA GLY A 197 12.72 -3.88 12.95
C GLY A 197 11.23 -3.56 13.01
N ASN A 198 10.89 -2.53 13.74
CA ASN A 198 9.56 -1.94 13.83
C ASN A 198 9.68 -0.41 13.76
N LEU A 199 8.54 0.30 13.79
CA LEU A 199 8.50 1.76 13.66
C LEU A 199 9.27 2.49 14.79
N ASP A 200 9.34 1.91 15.99
CA ASP A 200 10.05 2.50 17.13
C ASP A 200 11.56 2.26 17.08
N LYS A 201 11.97 1.16 16.45
CA LYS A 201 13.36 0.73 16.40
C LYS A 201 13.73 0.11 15.06
N MET A 202 14.17 0.94 14.15
CA MET A 202 14.69 0.54 12.84
C MET A 202 16.18 0.20 12.91
N LYS A 203 16.57 -0.83 12.18
CA LYS A 203 17.97 -1.22 11.97
C LYS A 203 18.26 -1.16 10.47
N PHE A 204 19.37 -0.54 10.14
CA PHE A 204 19.88 -0.40 8.78
C PHE A 204 21.18 -1.19 8.64
N ARG A 205 21.34 -1.90 7.56
CA ARG A 205 22.54 -2.65 7.23
C ARG A 205 22.87 -2.50 5.76
N ILE A 206 24.10 -2.03 5.48
CA ILE A 206 24.59 -1.97 4.10
C ILE A 206 24.98 -3.39 3.67
N THR A 207 24.52 -3.78 2.48
CA THR A 207 24.85 -5.03 1.81
C THR A 207 25.64 -4.75 0.52
N LYS A 208 26.47 -5.69 0.12
CA LYS A 208 27.26 -5.61 -1.12
C LYS A 208 26.61 -6.43 -2.21
#